data_e04c01509b4642ca88d182b351ff6035
#
_entry.id   e04c01509b4642ca88d182b351ff6035
#
_cell.length_a   1.000
_cell.length_b   1.000
_cell.length_c   1.000
_cell.angle_alpha   90.00
_cell.angle_beta   90.00
_cell.angle_gamma   90.00
#
_symmetry.space_group_name_H-M   'P 1'
#
loop_
_entity.id
_entity.type
_entity.pdbx_description
1 polymer ?
#
loop_
_entity_poly.entity_id
_entity_poly.type
_entity_poly.pdbx_seq_one_letter_code
_entity_poly.pdbx_strand_id
1 'polypeptide(L)'
;LSRLRYAIFSDPDIAYRTYIITSRDYADVVLSKVVQLGSFEPITSEDRGTAKEVEEYIKFIESCKKLFDSLNSYIKEVVTVEVKEIPSNTKQELLKLYEKLSNVLEILRNLDNEKDKYVKKLKELEILKKYLLYLRGIYVKADTSIVDYDGELLYVKTFLGSKNDIEMLKKKSEKVIGELSVDEQNVITTLVFDKRIFNEVLKDVEMKGIKVFEIAKVYSIDSLNNTIDRIGFEEEFIKSEIAGIEMKIRDILKSNIYDIALMKTLIDMEYSKTELLKTALESKRLSLLTGWILKSRKEDLLKELKDTPSYIIFEESPEPPVDFNNLKPFKPFEMYTELVGYPSPREWDPTPFLTYFYALFFALMFPDIGYAIGLLIGSKYVLPYFVQNPETLQKLRKIIYTTSACAIVTGLLSASFLGSLIGQYIAKIVPPILPSPPPGLSDLQATMSFMMSAIKLALFVGYLSILTAHIAALIRASIKMHDIWTSLLELCLILMIILGPPFITYRFSSIGMNIDVFKLGKIIPANIIEYIIYSSLILYIVFKIKVSGGMGALFWIFDIIGVLADNMSFVRIAGIGAGTAML
;
A
#
# COMPACT_ATOMS: atom_id res chain seq x y z
N LEU A 1 -6.19 -27.61 -26.92
CA LEU A 1 -4.75 -27.26 -26.98
C LEU A 1 -4.50 -25.79 -26.61
N SER A 2 -5.35 -24.83 -27.07
CA SER A 2 -5.17 -23.40 -26.78
C SER A 2 -5.23 -23.07 -25.28
N ARG A 3 -6.21 -23.61 -24.53
CA ARG A 3 -6.35 -23.36 -23.07
C ARG A 3 -5.18 -23.92 -22.24
N LEU A 4 -4.61 -25.06 -22.63
CA LEU A 4 -3.43 -25.66 -21.98
C LEU A 4 -2.19 -24.81 -22.18
N ARG A 5 -2.03 -24.17 -23.35
CA ARG A 5 -0.96 -23.24 -23.62
C ARG A 5 -1.03 -22.01 -22.68
N TYR A 6 -2.22 -21.43 -22.51
CA TYR A 6 -2.43 -20.29 -21.61
C TYR A 6 -2.25 -20.62 -20.11
N ALA A 7 -2.31 -21.92 -19.76
CA ALA A 7 -2.02 -22.34 -18.39
C ALA A 7 -0.52 -22.34 -18.05
N ILE A 8 0.36 -22.32 -19.05
CA ILE A 8 1.81 -22.33 -18.88
C ILE A 8 2.42 -21.04 -19.45
N PHE A 9 2.03 -20.67 -20.67
CA PHE A 9 2.55 -19.53 -21.40
C PHE A 9 1.40 -18.59 -21.77
N SER A 10 1.13 -17.62 -20.90
CA SER A 10 0.15 -16.57 -21.16
C SER A 10 0.81 -15.46 -21.97
N ASP A 11 0.17 -15.06 -23.05
CA ASP A 11 0.59 -13.88 -23.82
C ASP A 11 -0.10 -12.66 -23.21
N PRO A 12 0.62 -11.56 -22.95
CA PRO A 12 0.01 -10.32 -22.48
C PRO A 12 -0.95 -9.76 -23.54
N ASP A 13 -1.94 -9.02 -23.12
CA ASP A 13 -2.85 -8.31 -24.02
C ASP A 13 -2.18 -7.01 -24.48
N ILE A 14 -1.90 -6.94 -25.77
CA ILE A 14 -1.16 -5.84 -26.39
C ILE A 14 -2.14 -4.75 -26.81
N ALA A 15 -1.82 -3.50 -26.53
CA ALA A 15 -2.65 -2.38 -26.96
C ALA A 15 -2.34 -1.95 -28.40
N TYR A 16 -3.40 -1.57 -29.13
CA TYR A 16 -3.32 -0.86 -30.39
C TYR A 16 -3.33 0.64 -30.17
N ARG A 17 -2.48 1.36 -30.88
CA ARG A 17 -2.62 2.80 -31.03
C ARG A 17 -3.85 3.07 -31.86
N THR A 18 -4.81 3.78 -31.31
CA THR A 18 -6.13 3.95 -31.91
C THR A 18 -6.39 5.41 -32.20
N TYR A 19 -6.84 5.68 -33.41
CA TYR A 19 -7.24 7.01 -33.86
C TYR A 19 -8.73 6.97 -34.17
N ILE A 20 -9.50 7.80 -33.49
CA ILE A 20 -10.94 7.94 -33.72
C ILE A 20 -11.17 9.32 -34.33
N ILE A 21 -11.61 9.34 -35.58
CA ILE A 21 -11.91 10.55 -36.34
C ILE A 21 -13.43 10.70 -36.38
N THR A 22 -13.95 11.83 -35.93
CA THR A 22 -15.38 12.11 -35.94
C THR A 22 -15.64 13.58 -36.34
N SER A 23 -16.89 13.91 -36.73
CA SER A 23 -17.25 15.32 -36.90
C SER A 23 -17.34 16.01 -35.53
N ARG A 24 -17.12 17.33 -35.51
CA ARG A 24 -17.15 18.13 -34.27
C ARG A 24 -18.49 18.01 -33.54
N ASP A 25 -19.61 17.87 -34.27
CA ASP A 25 -20.95 17.76 -33.71
C ASP A 25 -21.17 16.45 -32.92
N TYR A 26 -20.42 15.39 -33.25
CA TYR A 26 -20.49 14.09 -32.59
C TYR A 26 -19.33 13.83 -31.62
N ALA A 27 -18.38 14.76 -31.47
CA ALA A 27 -17.19 14.55 -30.65
C ALA A 27 -17.53 14.23 -29.19
N ASP A 28 -18.47 14.97 -28.57
CA ASP A 28 -18.91 14.75 -27.19
C ASP A 28 -19.61 13.39 -27.02
N VAL A 29 -20.38 12.97 -28.01
CA VAL A 29 -21.08 11.66 -28.00
C VAL A 29 -20.06 10.52 -28.08
N VAL A 30 -19.10 10.60 -29.00
CA VAL A 30 -18.02 9.64 -29.16
C VAL A 30 -17.19 9.58 -27.87
N LEU A 31 -16.82 10.73 -27.34
CA LEU A 31 -16.06 10.84 -26.10
C LEU A 31 -16.77 10.18 -24.91
N SER A 32 -18.07 10.45 -24.75
CA SER A 32 -18.87 9.87 -23.67
C SER A 32 -18.93 8.34 -23.77
N LYS A 33 -19.10 7.79 -24.98
CA LYS A 33 -19.13 6.35 -25.22
C LYS A 33 -17.77 5.70 -24.95
N VAL A 34 -16.68 6.34 -25.39
CA VAL A 34 -15.31 5.86 -25.18
C VAL A 34 -14.96 5.87 -23.69
N VAL A 35 -15.38 6.89 -22.93
CA VAL A 35 -15.20 6.95 -21.46
C VAL A 35 -16.01 5.89 -20.76
N GLN A 36 -17.27 5.65 -21.17
CA GLN A 36 -18.12 4.60 -20.60
C GLN A 36 -17.53 3.19 -20.80
N LEU A 37 -16.82 2.97 -21.90
CA LEU A 37 -16.13 1.72 -22.16
C LEU A 37 -15.01 1.45 -21.12
N GLY A 38 -14.41 2.49 -20.55
CA GLY A 38 -13.39 2.40 -19.48
C GLY A 38 -12.10 1.68 -19.85
N SER A 39 -11.88 1.40 -21.14
CA SER A 39 -10.73 0.62 -21.64
C SER A 39 -9.89 1.36 -22.68
N PHE A 40 -10.14 2.65 -22.86
CA PHE A 40 -9.38 3.50 -23.77
C PHE A 40 -8.48 4.44 -22.96
N GLU A 41 -7.17 4.34 -23.18
CA GLU A 41 -6.17 5.20 -22.53
C GLU A 41 -5.71 6.30 -23.49
N PRO A 42 -5.97 7.58 -23.18
CA PRO A 42 -5.62 8.68 -24.08
C PRO A 42 -4.12 8.93 -24.12
N ILE A 43 -3.62 9.28 -25.31
CA ILE A 43 -2.24 9.73 -25.51
C ILE A 43 -2.22 11.25 -25.41
N THR A 44 -1.55 11.79 -24.38
CA THR A 44 -1.36 13.23 -24.20
C THR A 44 -0.33 13.75 -25.21
N SER A 45 -0.74 14.69 -26.07
CA SER A 45 0.22 15.42 -26.94
C SER A 45 0.62 16.74 -26.27
N GLU A 46 1.89 16.94 -26.03
CA GLU A 46 2.45 18.12 -25.34
C GLU A 46 2.26 19.47 -26.08
N ASP A 47 1.73 19.49 -27.32
CA ASP A 47 1.93 20.64 -28.24
C ASP A 47 0.67 21.33 -28.77
N ARG A 48 -0.50 21.26 -28.12
CA ARG A 48 -1.69 21.94 -28.67
C ARG A 48 -2.49 22.71 -27.63
N GLY A 49 -2.56 24.04 -27.87
CA GLY A 49 -3.41 24.96 -27.11
C GLY A 49 -4.85 24.52 -27.10
N THR A 50 -5.38 24.27 -25.92
CA THR A 50 -6.79 23.95 -25.66
C THR A 50 -7.64 25.20 -25.92
N ALA A 51 -8.82 25.02 -26.54
CA ALA A 51 -9.79 26.11 -26.68
C ALA A 51 -10.13 26.70 -25.31
N LYS A 52 -10.28 28.01 -25.23
CA LYS A 52 -10.50 28.73 -23.95
C LYS A 52 -11.65 28.15 -23.11
N GLU A 53 -12.72 27.70 -23.77
CA GLU A 53 -13.87 27.05 -23.14
C GLU A 53 -13.51 25.70 -22.44
N VAL A 54 -12.56 24.94 -23.01
CA VAL A 54 -12.08 23.70 -22.45
C VAL A 54 -11.19 23.98 -21.24
N GLU A 55 -10.35 25.02 -21.30
CA GLU A 55 -9.55 25.45 -20.16
C GLU A 55 -10.42 25.92 -18.97
N GLU A 56 -11.48 26.68 -19.24
CA GLU A 56 -12.42 27.10 -18.21
C GLU A 56 -13.13 25.92 -17.58
N TYR A 57 -13.50 24.93 -18.39
CA TYR A 57 -14.14 23.72 -17.91
C TYR A 57 -13.18 22.85 -17.06
N ILE A 58 -11.93 22.72 -17.48
CA ILE A 58 -10.89 22.02 -16.70
C ILE A 58 -10.69 22.69 -15.34
N LYS A 59 -10.56 24.04 -15.30
CA LYS A 59 -10.44 24.78 -14.04
C LYS A 59 -11.65 24.57 -13.13
N PHE A 60 -12.84 24.46 -13.71
CA PHE A 60 -14.05 24.14 -12.95
C PHE A 60 -13.97 22.72 -12.33
N ILE A 61 -13.58 21.70 -13.10
CA ILE A 61 -13.40 20.33 -12.58
C ILE A 61 -12.33 20.28 -11.49
N GLU A 62 -11.22 20.99 -11.67
CA GLU A 62 -10.18 21.10 -10.62
C GLU A 62 -10.72 21.77 -9.35
N SER A 63 -11.61 22.77 -9.49
CA SER A 63 -12.28 23.39 -8.34
C SER A 63 -13.22 22.43 -7.64
N CYS A 64 -13.99 21.64 -8.39
CA CYS A 64 -14.81 20.56 -7.85
C CYS A 64 -13.98 19.53 -7.09
N LYS A 65 -12.82 19.14 -7.61
CA LYS A 65 -11.89 18.22 -6.96
C LYS A 65 -11.37 18.78 -5.64
N LYS A 66 -10.94 20.04 -5.63
CA LYS A 66 -10.50 20.72 -4.38
C LYS A 66 -11.61 20.79 -3.34
N LEU A 67 -12.85 21.05 -3.76
CA LEU A 67 -14.01 21.05 -2.88
C LEU A 67 -14.25 19.66 -2.29
N PHE A 68 -14.21 18.61 -3.13
CA PHE A 68 -14.35 17.23 -2.70
C PHE A 68 -13.24 16.84 -1.71
N ASP A 69 -11.98 17.13 -2.00
CA ASP A 69 -10.84 16.83 -1.13
C ASP A 69 -10.99 17.53 0.23
N SER A 70 -11.47 18.79 0.23
CA SER A 70 -11.75 19.51 1.45
C SER A 70 -12.89 18.89 2.27
N LEU A 71 -13.97 18.43 1.64
CA LEU A 71 -15.07 17.74 2.32
C LEU A 71 -14.63 16.36 2.82
N ASN A 72 -13.84 15.64 2.02
CA ASN A 72 -13.33 14.33 2.38
C ASN A 72 -12.39 14.37 3.61
N SER A 73 -11.71 15.50 3.85
CA SER A 73 -10.87 15.67 5.05
C SER A 73 -11.66 15.60 6.36
N TYR A 74 -12.97 15.90 6.34
CA TYR A 74 -13.86 15.78 7.49
C TYR A 74 -14.42 14.36 7.69
N ILE A 75 -14.31 13.47 6.67
CA ILE A 75 -14.80 12.08 6.72
C ILE A 75 -13.70 11.20 7.27
N LYS A 76 -13.83 10.79 8.54
CA LYS A 76 -12.82 9.94 9.23
C LYS A 76 -13.00 8.45 8.98
N GLU A 77 -14.17 8.04 8.53
CA GLU A 77 -14.51 6.62 8.30
C GLU A 77 -14.68 6.35 6.81
N VAL A 78 -14.19 5.20 6.34
CA VAL A 78 -14.41 4.77 4.96
C VAL A 78 -15.86 4.35 4.80
N VAL A 79 -16.64 5.16 4.10
CA VAL A 79 -18.04 4.87 3.80
C VAL A 79 -18.15 4.51 2.33
N THR A 80 -18.60 3.28 2.05
CA THR A 80 -18.93 2.83 0.69
C THR A 80 -20.37 3.17 0.40
N VAL A 81 -20.61 4.04 -0.57
CA VAL A 81 -21.95 4.43 -1.02
C VAL A 81 -22.12 3.99 -2.47
N GLU A 82 -23.12 3.16 -2.75
CA GLU A 82 -23.49 2.82 -4.13
C GLU A 82 -24.29 3.96 -4.76
N VAL A 83 -23.74 4.54 -5.84
CA VAL A 83 -24.44 5.52 -6.67
C VAL A 83 -25.31 4.74 -7.67
N LYS A 84 -26.64 4.74 -7.47
CA LYS A 84 -27.58 3.91 -8.25
C LYS A 84 -27.94 4.50 -9.62
N GLU A 85 -27.93 5.82 -9.76
CA GLU A 85 -28.31 6.50 -11.01
C GLU A 85 -27.32 7.61 -11.34
N ILE A 86 -26.77 7.57 -12.54
CA ILE A 86 -25.89 8.62 -13.06
C ILE A 86 -26.74 9.51 -13.96
N PRO A 87 -26.81 10.82 -13.66
CA PRO A 87 -27.59 11.77 -14.47
C PRO A 87 -27.10 11.86 -15.92
N SER A 88 -28.01 12.00 -16.86
CA SER A 88 -27.68 12.14 -18.29
C SER A 88 -26.92 13.43 -18.61
N ASN A 89 -27.09 14.49 -17.81
CA ASN A 89 -26.36 15.76 -17.96
C ASN A 89 -25.43 15.99 -16.75
N THR A 90 -24.24 15.37 -16.83
CA THR A 90 -23.22 15.38 -15.77
C THR A 90 -22.73 16.79 -15.42
N LYS A 91 -22.59 17.69 -16.43
CA LYS A 91 -22.08 19.05 -16.23
C LYS A 91 -23.06 19.92 -15.40
N GLN A 92 -24.36 19.88 -15.71
CA GLN A 92 -25.35 20.64 -14.95
C GLN A 92 -25.51 20.13 -13.52
N GLU A 93 -25.45 18.82 -13.35
CA GLU A 93 -25.56 18.23 -12.02
C GLU A 93 -24.33 18.53 -11.15
N LEU A 94 -23.13 18.52 -11.75
CA LEU A 94 -21.91 18.94 -11.08
C LEU A 94 -21.97 20.41 -10.61
N LEU A 95 -22.54 21.31 -11.41
CA LEU A 95 -22.73 22.71 -11.02
C LEU A 95 -23.64 22.83 -9.80
N LYS A 96 -24.80 22.15 -9.80
CA LYS A 96 -25.72 22.16 -8.65
C LYS A 96 -25.08 21.57 -7.39
N LEU A 97 -24.36 20.45 -7.54
CA LEU A 97 -23.66 19.83 -6.43
C LEU A 97 -22.54 20.72 -5.90
N TYR A 98 -21.83 21.41 -6.77
CA TYR A 98 -20.78 22.35 -6.37
C TYR A 98 -21.34 23.48 -5.52
N GLU A 99 -22.43 24.12 -5.95
CA GLU A 99 -23.08 25.18 -5.16
C GLU A 99 -23.59 24.67 -3.81
N LYS A 100 -24.27 23.51 -3.81
CA LYS A 100 -24.80 22.90 -2.59
C LYS A 100 -23.69 22.54 -1.61
N LEU A 101 -22.69 21.83 -2.08
CA LEU A 101 -21.61 21.31 -1.24
C LEU A 101 -20.60 22.39 -0.84
N SER A 102 -20.46 23.48 -1.59
CA SER A 102 -19.67 24.65 -1.16
C SER A 102 -20.27 25.31 0.08
N ASN A 103 -21.60 25.47 0.13
CA ASN A 103 -22.31 25.96 1.31
C ASN A 103 -22.14 25.01 2.51
N VAL A 104 -22.21 23.70 2.27
CA VAL A 104 -21.95 22.71 3.32
C VAL A 104 -20.53 22.83 3.86
N LEU A 105 -19.53 22.99 2.99
CA LEU A 105 -18.13 23.18 3.41
C LEU A 105 -17.95 24.45 4.25
N GLU A 106 -18.62 25.54 3.90
CA GLU A 106 -18.57 26.79 4.68
C GLU A 106 -19.14 26.58 6.09
N ILE A 107 -20.27 25.89 6.22
CA ILE A 107 -20.87 25.55 7.52
C ILE A 107 -19.90 24.68 8.34
N LEU A 108 -19.30 23.67 7.72
CA LEU A 108 -18.34 22.79 8.39
C LEU A 108 -17.10 23.56 8.88
N ARG A 109 -16.57 24.48 8.08
CA ARG A 109 -15.44 25.34 8.49
C ARG A 109 -15.79 26.25 9.67
N ASN A 110 -16.99 26.80 9.68
CA ASN A 110 -17.44 27.64 10.79
C ASN A 110 -17.55 26.82 12.09
N LEU A 111 -18.11 25.62 12.02
CA LEU A 111 -18.21 24.71 13.17
C LEU A 111 -16.81 24.25 13.64
N ASP A 112 -15.90 23.98 12.73
CA ASP A 112 -14.54 23.57 13.09
C ASP A 112 -13.76 24.71 13.76
N ASN A 113 -13.90 25.95 13.24
CA ASN A 113 -13.33 27.13 13.86
C ASN A 113 -13.91 27.39 15.27
N GLU A 114 -15.21 27.13 15.47
CA GLU A 114 -15.85 27.22 16.77
C GLU A 114 -15.31 26.14 17.73
N LYS A 115 -15.20 24.92 17.25
CA LYS A 115 -14.59 23.82 17.98
C LYS A 115 -13.16 24.14 18.42
N ASP A 116 -12.35 24.69 17.52
CA ASP A 116 -10.96 25.05 17.81
C ASP A 116 -10.85 26.10 18.94
N LYS A 117 -11.80 27.05 19.00
CA LYS A 117 -11.87 28.00 20.13
C LYS A 117 -12.14 27.28 21.46
N TYR A 118 -13.08 26.35 21.47
CA TYR A 118 -13.38 25.56 22.68
C TYR A 118 -12.22 24.65 23.07
N VAL A 119 -11.54 24.03 22.09
CA VAL A 119 -10.37 23.17 22.34
C VAL A 119 -9.21 23.98 22.96
N LYS A 120 -8.98 25.20 22.45
CA LYS A 120 -7.97 26.12 23.03
C LYS A 120 -8.34 26.48 24.47
N LYS A 121 -9.61 26.86 24.70
CA LYS A 121 -10.08 27.21 26.04
C LYS A 121 -9.99 26.03 27.01
N LEU A 122 -10.32 24.82 26.55
CA LEU A 122 -10.19 23.60 27.35
C LEU A 122 -8.76 23.35 27.81
N LYS A 123 -7.79 23.43 26.88
CA LYS A 123 -6.36 23.28 27.21
C LYS A 123 -5.90 24.32 28.25
N GLU A 124 -6.37 25.54 28.13
CA GLU A 124 -6.02 26.60 29.08
C GLU A 124 -6.58 26.32 30.47
N LEU A 125 -7.83 25.85 30.57
CA LEU A 125 -8.45 25.45 31.84
C LEU A 125 -7.76 24.25 32.48
N GLU A 126 -7.38 23.25 31.67
CA GLU A 126 -6.63 22.09 32.15
C GLU A 126 -5.27 22.48 32.73
N ILE A 127 -4.55 23.42 32.08
CA ILE A 127 -3.28 23.96 32.59
C ILE A 127 -3.51 24.69 33.90
N LEU A 128 -4.50 25.60 33.92
CA LEU A 128 -4.85 26.36 35.12
C LEU A 128 -5.25 25.46 36.28
N LYS A 129 -6.08 24.47 36.05
CA LYS A 129 -6.50 23.50 37.06
C LYS A 129 -5.33 22.73 37.64
N LYS A 130 -4.42 22.23 36.80
CA LYS A 130 -3.19 21.57 37.26
C LYS A 130 -2.36 22.49 38.16
N TYR A 131 -2.24 23.74 37.75
CA TYR A 131 -1.48 24.74 38.52
C TYR A 131 -2.16 25.05 39.88
N LEU A 132 -3.47 25.24 39.91
CA LEU A 132 -4.20 25.49 41.17
C LEU A 132 -4.15 24.27 42.11
N LEU A 133 -4.18 23.04 41.56
CA LEU A 133 -3.98 21.82 42.34
C LEU A 133 -2.56 21.76 42.94
N TYR A 134 -1.55 22.17 42.20
CA TYR A 134 -0.16 22.29 42.67
C TYR A 134 -0.08 23.31 43.81
N LEU A 135 -0.64 24.51 43.66
CA LEU A 135 -0.67 25.55 44.70
C LEU A 135 -1.45 25.13 45.94
N ARG A 136 -2.56 24.40 45.81
CA ARG A 136 -3.34 23.83 46.93
C ARG A 136 -2.46 22.87 47.75
N GLY A 137 -1.56 22.11 47.12
CA GLY A 137 -0.63 21.25 47.84
C GLY A 137 0.36 22.03 48.72
N ILE A 138 0.67 23.27 48.34
CA ILE A 138 1.61 24.15 49.09
C ILE A 138 0.84 25.00 50.12
N TYR A 139 -0.31 25.52 49.73
CA TYR A 139 -1.09 26.49 50.52
C TYR A 139 -2.49 25.96 50.86
N VAL A 140 -2.60 25.15 51.90
CA VAL A 140 -3.82 24.35 52.25
C VAL A 140 -5.07 25.19 52.56
N LYS A 141 -4.94 26.45 52.98
CA LYS A 141 -6.04 27.35 53.37
C LYS A 141 -6.10 28.66 52.57
N ALA A 142 -5.55 28.69 51.41
CA ALA A 142 -5.51 29.88 50.58
C ALA A 142 -6.82 30.09 49.81
N ASP A 143 -7.14 31.34 49.57
CA ASP A 143 -8.19 31.78 48.65
C ASP A 143 -7.62 32.17 47.28
N THR A 144 -8.47 32.59 46.37
CA THR A 144 -8.05 32.98 45.00
C THR A 144 -7.19 34.24 44.94
N SER A 145 -7.10 35.02 46.03
CA SER A 145 -6.23 36.21 46.09
C SER A 145 -4.74 35.87 45.97
N ILE A 146 -4.38 34.62 46.26
CA ILE A 146 -3.01 34.14 46.12
C ILE A 146 -2.57 34.01 44.65
N VAL A 147 -3.50 33.94 43.70
CA VAL A 147 -3.28 33.74 42.25
C VAL A 147 -3.72 34.90 41.38
N ASP A 148 -4.69 35.67 41.89
CA ASP A 148 -5.23 36.85 41.21
C ASP A 148 -5.76 37.86 42.23
N TYR A 149 -5.06 38.99 42.39
CA TYR A 149 -5.42 40.04 43.31
C TYR A 149 -5.07 41.40 42.77
N ASP A 150 -6.04 42.33 42.80
CA ASP A 150 -5.92 43.72 42.42
C ASP A 150 -6.07 44.60 43.65
N GLY A 151 -4.95 44.86 44.36
CA GLY A 151 -4.94 45.70 45.54
C GLY A 151 -4.54 47.14 45.28
N GLU A 152 -4.53 47.94 46.39
CA GLU A 152 -4.11 49.38 46.29
C GLU A 152 -2.61 49.53 46.06
N LEU A 153 -1.78 48.60 46.57
CA LEU A 153 -0.32 48.68 46.51
C LEU A 153 0.31 47.58 45.64
N LEU A 154 -0.29 46.38 45.66
CA LEU A 154 0.28 45.17 45.03
C LEU A 154 -0.73 44.54 44.08
N TYR A 155 -0.21 44.03 42.97
CA TYR A 155 -0.93 43.17 42.03
C TYR A 155 -0.34 41.74 42.07
N VAL A 156 -1.21 40.76 42.17
CA VAL A 156 -0.84 39.35 42.03
C VAL A 156 -1.53 38.83 40.77
N LYS A 157 -0.76 38.33 39.83
CA LYS A 157 -1.33 37.78 38.60
C LYS A 157 -0.61 36.50 38.19
N THR A 158 -1.38 35.60 37.55
CA THR A 158 -0.87 34.34 37.02
C THR A 158 -0.65 34.46 35.51
N PHE A 159 0.54 34.10 35.10
CA PHE A 159 1.03 34.23 33.72
C PHE A 159 1.36 32.85 33.14
N LEU A 160 1.02 32.63 31.87
CA LEU A 160 1.43 31.48 31.09
C LEU A 160 2.22 31.98 29.87
N GLY A 161 3.45 31.51 29.72
CA GLY A 161 4.32 31.93 28.63
C GLY A 161 5.58 31.07 28.50
N SER A 162 6.43 31.45 27.56
CA SER A 162 7.72 30.76 27.39
C SER A 162 8.63 30.96 28.61
N LYS A 163 9.47 29.98 28.90
CA LYS A 163 10.39 30.00 30.03
C LYS A 163 11.26 31.27 30.05
N ASN A 164 11.74 31.70 28.87
CA ASN A 164 12.58 32.90 28.74
C ASN A 164 11.81 34.19 29.03
N ASP A 165 10.57 34.30 28.56
CA ASP A 165 9.73 35.48 28.78
C ASP A 165 9.26 35.57 30.22
N ILE A 166 8.92 34.46 30.84
CA ILE A 166 8.58 34.38 32.26
C ILE A 166 9.77 34.77 33.14
N GLU A 167 11.01 34.35 32.83
CA GLU A 167 12.21 34.75 33.57
C GLU A 167 12.45 36.27 33.52
N MET A 168 12.11 36.94 32.42
CA MET A 168 12.16 38.40 32.34
C MET A 168 11.14 39.06 33.25
N LEU A 169 9.91 38.51 33.31
CA LEU A 169 8.87 39.01 34.21
C LEU A 169 9.23 38.81 35.67
N LYS A 170 9.89 37.69 36.02
CA LYS A 170 10.37 37.42 37.38
C LYS A 170 11.40 38.44 37.85
N LYS A 171 12.27 38.92 36.97
CA LYS A 171 13.26 39.98 37.31
C LYS A 171 12.61 41.31 37.69
N LYS A 172 11.39 41.58 37.19
CA LYS A 172 10.61 42.79 37.50
C LYS A 172 9.61 42.57 38.66
N SER A 173 9.43 41.31 39.10
CA SER A 173 8.46 40.95 40.18
C SER A 173 9.10 41.06 41.56
N GLU A 174 8.33 41.44 42.53
CA GLU A 174 8.74 41.48 43.96
C GLU A 174 8.86 40.06 44.57
N LYS A 175 7.98 39.15 44.14
CA LYS A 175 7.94 37.78 44.68
C LYS A 175 7.29 36.81 43.68
N VAL A 176 7.81 35.59 43.66
CA VAL A 176 7.19 34.42 42.97
C VAL A 176 6.42 33.62 44.03
N ILE A 177 5.11 33.42 43.82
CA ILE A 177 4.26 32.64 44.72
C ILE A 177 4.33 31.16 44.39
N GLY A 178 4.29 30.83 43.12
CA GLY A 178 4.40 29.44 42.63
C GLY A 178 4.77 29.39 41.18
N GLU A 179 5.34 28.28 40.78
CA GLU A 179 5.79 28.02 39.39
C GLU A 179 5.63 26.56 39.07
N LEU A 180 5.04 26.25 37.90
CA LEU A 180 4.87 24.90 37.40
C LEU A 180 5.24 24.86 35.92
N SER A 181 6.10 23.94 35.52
CA SER A 181 6.40 23.69 34.11
C SER A 181 5.23 22.94 33.47
N VAL A 182 4.70 23.52 32.41
CA VAL A 182 3.58 22.91 31.65
C VAL A 182 4.13 21.92 30.62
N ASP A 183 5.20 22.31 29.93
CA ASP A 183 5.95 21.50 28.99
C ASP A 183 7.43 21.95 28.99
N GLU A 184 8.23 21.47 28.03
CA GLU A 184 9.69 21.81 27.94
C GLU A 184 9.94 23.31 27.72
N GLN A 185 8.99 24.03 27.12
CA GLN A 185 9.14 25.44 26.69
C GLN A 185 8.29 26.41 27.52
N ASN A 186 7.12 25.96 28.03
CA ASN A 186 6.13 26.82 28.66
C ASN A 186 6.04 26.60 30.18
N VAL A 187 5.87 27.68 30.88
CA VAL A 187 5.76 27.73 32.33
C VAL A 187 4.56 28.57 32.74
N ILE A 188 3.80 28.09 33.74
CA ILE A 188 2.79 28.88 34.42
C ILE A 188 3.33 29.33 35.78
N THR A 189 3.21 30.61 36.09
CA THR A 189 3.73 31.19 37.30
C THR A 189 2.85 32.30 37.84
N THR A 190 2.78 32.46 39.17
CA THR A 190 2.12 33.58 39.82
C THR A 190 3.18 34.52 40.38
N LEU A 191 3.10 35.77 39.96
CA LEU A 191 4.04 36.83 40.30
C LEU A 191 3.34 37.98 41.01
N VAL A 192 4.05 38.60 41.96
CA VAL A 192 3.64 39.78 42.70
C VAL A 192 4.35 40.99 42.17
N PHE A 193 3.63 42.05 41.86
CA PHE A 193 4.18 43.31 41.34
C PHE A 193 3.71 44.49 42.15
N ASP A 194 4.57 45.52 42.29
CA ASP A 194 4.16 46.84 42.72
C ASP A 194 3.21 47.48 41.66
N LYS A 195 2.14 48.10 42.07
CA LYS A 195 1.13 48.73 41.24
C LYS A 195 1.76 49.76 40.26
N ARG A 196 2.81 50.42 40.66
CA ARG A 196 3.50 51.45 39.83
C ARG A 196 4.19 50.88 38.60
N ILE A 197 4.69 49.63 38.68
CA ILE A 197 5.44 48.97 37.60
C ILE A 197 4.48 48.14 36.74
N PHE A 198 3.32 47.76 37.24
CA PHE A 198 2.39 46.82 36.59
C PHE A 198 1.92 47.26 35.20
N ASN A 199 1.74 48.57 34.97
CA ASN A 199 1.36 49.09 33.65
C ASN A 199 2.47 48.90 32.59
N GLU A 200 3.75 48.90 32.97
CA GLU A 200 4.85 48.53 32.06
C GLU A 200 4.89 47.02 31.80
N VAL A 201 4.63 46.26 32.84
CA VAL A 201 4.56 44.79 32.73
C VAL A 201 3.45 44.36 31.78
N LEU A 202 2.27 45.01 31.84
CA LEU A 202 1.16 44.71 30.93
C LEU A 202 1.54 44.97 29.46
N LYS A 203 2.27 46.05 29.14
CA LYS A 203 2.77 46.28 27.79
C LYS A 203 3.74 45.20 27.31
N ASP A 204 4.65 44.75 28.19
CA ASP A 204 5.56 43.65 27.84
C ASP A 204 4.80 42.33 27.61
N VAL A 205 3.77 42.07 28.41
CA VAL A 205 2.91 40.89 28.31
C VAL A 205 2.15 40.88 26.97
N GLU A 206 1.56 42.02 26.57
CA GLU A 206 0.86 42.14 25.30
C GLU A 206 1.82 41.99 24.09
N MET A 207 2.98 42.67 24.13
CA MET A 207 3.98 42.61 23.05
C MET A 207 4.54 41.20 22.83
N LYS A 208 4.64 40.38 23.88
CA LYS A 208 5.22 39.03 23.85
C LYS A 208 4.17 37.92 23.77
N GLY A 209 2.87 38.28 23.77
CA GLY A 209 1.79 37.30 23.71
C GLY A 209 1.72 36.39 24.94
N ILE A 210 2.19 36.86 26.11
CA ILE A 210 2.09 36.12 27.39
C ILE A 210 0.64 36.19 27.84
N LYS A 211 0.08 35.02 28.21
CA LYS A 211 -1.30 34.98 28.68
C LYS A 211 -1.40 35.30 30.15
N VAL A 212 -2.33 36.18 30.52
CA VAL A 212 -2.68 36.49 31.90
C VAL A 212 -4.02 35.82 32.23
N PHE A 213 -4.08 35.14 33.37
CA PHE A 213 -5.33 34.58 33.87
C PHE A 213 -6.01 35.57 34.85
N GLU A 214 -7.21 36.02 34.49
CA GLU A 214 -8.05 36.88 35.36
C GLU A 214 -9.02 36.02 36.19
N ILE A 215 -8.48 35.32 37.20
CA ILE A 215 -9.21 34.32 37.96
C ILE A 215 -10.24 34.99 38.87
N ALA A 216 -9.90 36.09 39.55
CA ALA A 216 -10.77 36.80 40.44
C ALA A 216 -11.98 37.47 39.77
N LYS A 217 -11.82 37.91 38.49
CA LYS A 217 -12.92 38.47 37.70
C LYS A 217 -13.91 37.41 37.24
N VAL A 218 -13.42 36.19 36.94
CA VAL A 218 -14.26 35.11 36.39
C VAL A 218 -14.92 34.29 37.51
N TYR A 219 -14.17 33.97 38.58
CA TYR A 219 -14.63 33.02 39.60
C TYR A 219 -14.95 33.67 40.97
N SER A 220 -14.82 35.00 41.10
CA SER A 220 -14.90 35.75 42.38
C SER A 220 -13.84 35.29 43.42
N ILE A 221 -13.70 36.05 44.51
CA ILE A 221 -12.79 35.71 45.61
C ILE A 221 -13.44 34.61 46.42
N ASP A 222 -12.95 33.37 46.32
CA ASP A 222 -13.46 32.17 46.97
C ASP A 222 -12.29 31.24 47.38
N SER A 223 -12.56 30.17 48.05
CA SER A 223 -11.53 29.18 48.39
C SER A 223 -10.96 28.54 47.10
N LEU A 224 -9.67 28.22 47.11
CA LEU A 224 -9.01 27.52 45.99
C LEU A 224 -9.76 26.23 45.60
N ASN A 225 -10.33 25.49 46.55
CA ASN A 225 -11.11 24.28 46.28
C ASN A 225 -12.36 24.57 45.46
N ASN A 226 -13.17 25.55 45.86
CA ASN A 226 -14.38 25.92 45.13
C ASN A 226 -14.07 26.39 43.73
N THR A 227 -12.96 27.09 43.53
CA THR A 227 -12.50 27.54 42.22
C THR A 227 -12.07 26.37 41.35
N ILE A 228 -11.34 25.39 41.91
CA ILE A 228 -10.94 24.15 41.17
C ILE A 228 -12.19 23.36 40.75
N ASP A 229 -13.18 23.23 41.63
CA ASP A 229 -14.43 22.54 41.31
C ASP A 229 -15.21 23.26 40.19
N ARG A 230 -15.31 24.59 40.27
CA ARG A 230 -15.96 25.40 39.22
C ARG A 230 -15.24 25.25 37.87
N ILE A 231 -13.91 25.27 37.85
CA ILE A 231 -13.12 25.00 36.62
C ILE A 231 -13.41 23.59 36.11
N GLY A 232 -13.56 22.59 37.03
CA GLY A 232 -13.93 21.24 36.65
C GLY A 232 -15.30 21.16 35.96
N PHE A 233 -16.30 21.87 36.46
CA PHE A 233 -17.62 21.97 35.83
C PHE A 233 -17.53 22.69 34.46
N GLU A 234 -16.73 23.75 34.35
CA GLU A 234 -16.54 24.44 33.08
C GLU A 234 -15.80 23.57 32.04
N GLU A 235 -14.83 22.76 32.45
CA GLU A 235 -14.20 21.75 31.60
C GLU A 235 -15.20 20.73 31.05
N GLU A 236 -16.07 20.19 31.92
CA GLU A 236 -17.11 19.24 31.52
C GLU A 236 -18.12 19.88 30.57
N PHE A 237 -18.53 21.12 30.83
CA PHE A 237 -19.40 21.87 29.95
C PHE A 237 -18.77 22.06 28.57
N ILE A 238 -17.51 22.51 28.50
CA ILE A 238 -16.80 22.70 27.25
C ILE A 238 -16.62 21.37 26.49
N LYS A 239 -16.33 20.27 27.20
CA LYS A 239 -16.26 18.93 26.57
C LYS A 239 -17.60 18.52 25.96
N SER A 240 -18.71 18.85 26.63
CA SER A 240 -20.04 18.56 26.09
C SER A 240 -20.36 19.42 24.88
N GLU A 241 -19.93 20.71 24.82
CA GLU A 241 -20.08 21.58 23.67
C GLU A 241 -19.25 21.07 22.48
N ILE A 242 -17.99 20.66 22.71
CA ILE A 242 -17.15 20.04 21.67
C ILE A 242 -17.82 18.80 21.11
N ALA A 243 -18.32 17.91 21.96
CA ALA A 243 -19.02 16.69 21.53
C ALA A 243 -20.30 17.03 20.73
N GLY A 244 -21.04 18.07 21.16
CA GLY A 244 -22.20 18.57 20.43
C GLY A 244 -21.86 19.10 19.04
N ILE A 245 -20.77 19.85 18.91
CA ILE A 245 -20.28 20.34 17.59
C ILE A 245 -19.84 19.15 16.72
N GLU A 246 -19.12 18.20 17.27
CA GLU A 246 -18.70 16.99 16.53
C GLU A 246 -19.90 16.17 16.05
N MET A 247 -20.96 16.09 16.83
CA MET A 247 -22.20 15.43 16.44
C MET A 247 -22.87 16.19 15.27
N LYS A 248 -22.96 17.51 15.35
CA LYS A 248 -23.50 18.34 14.26
C LYS A 248 -22.71 18.17 12.97
N ILE A 249 -21.38 18.18 13.03
CA ILE A 249 -20.50 17.92 11.87
C ILE A 249 -20.81 16.55 11.28
N ARG A 250 -20.91 15.51 12.10
CA ARG A 250 -21.21 14.15 11.66
C ARG A 250 -22.59 14.04 11.02
N ASP A 251 -23.61 14.68 11.58
CA ASP A 251 -24.97 14.66 11.04
C ASP A 251 -25.06 15.39 9.69
N ILE A 252 -24.37 16.52 9.53
CA ILE A 252 -24.28 17.25 8.25
C ILE A 252 -23.58 16.39 7.19
N LEU A 253 -22.50 15.70 7.55
CA LEU A 253 -21.81 14.79 6.62
C LEU A 253 -22.69 13.62 6.24
N LYS A 254 -23.37 12.99 7.19
CA LYS A 254 -24.29 11.85 6.93
C LYS A 254 -25.44 12.24 6.00
N SER A 255 -26.03 13.41 6.21
CA SER A 255 -27.15 13.88 5.38
C SER A 255 -26.72 14.21 3.94
N ASN A 256 -25.45 14.53 3.70
CA ASN A 256 -24.92 14.86 2.38
C ASN A 256 -23.98 13.79 1.80
N ILE A 257 -23.86 12.61 2.44
CA ILE A 257 -22.90 11.58 2.04
C ILE A 257 -23.12 11.06 0.62
N TYR A 258 -24.39 10.95 0.21
CA TYR A 258 -24.76 10.54 -1.14
C TYR A 258 -24.33 11.59 -2.18
N ASP A 259 -24.55 12.87 -1.91
CA ASP A 259 -24.16 13.95 -2.80
C ASP A 259 -22.65 14.06 -2.95
N ILE A 260 -21.91 13.83 -1.85
CA ILE A 260 -20.43 13.78 -1.86
C ILE A 260 -19.94 12.59 -2.70
N ALA A 261 -20.55 11.42 -2.55
CA ALA A 261 -20.22 10.23 -3.33
C ALA A 261 -20.57 10.41 -4.82
N LEU A 262 -21.73 10.99 -5.11
CA LEU A 262 -22.16 11.31 -6.47
C LEU A 262 -21.20 12.32 -7.11
N MET A 263 -20.83 13.37 -6.38
CA MET A 263 -19.86 14.37 -6.85
C MET A 263 -18.53 13.73 -7.23
N LYS A 264 -17.99 12.80 -6.40
CA LYS A 264 -16.77 12.06 -6.71
C LYS A 264 -16.89 11.29 -8.03
N THR A 265 -17.96 10.51 -8.17
CA THR A 265 -18.20 9.70 -9.38
C THR A 265 -18.29 10.59 -10.63
N LEU A 266 -18.99 11.73 -10.54
CA LEU A 266 -19.10 12.68 -11.64
C LEU A 266 -17.77 13.38 -11.94
N ILE A 267 -16.97 13.73 -10.93
CA ILE A 267 -15.62 14.29 -11.12
C ILE A 267 -14.74 13.29 -11.85
N ASP A 268 -14.70 12.03 -11.42
CA ASP A 268 -13.86 11.00 -12.05
C ASP A 268 -14.25 10.78 -13.52
N MET A 269 -15.55 10.78 -13.83
CA MET A 269 -16.05 10.69 -15.21
C MET A 269 -15.69 11.91 -16.06
N GLU A 270 -15.90 13.12 -15.54
CA GLU A 270 -15.65 14.34 -16.28
C GLU A 270 -14.14 14.64 -16.40
N TYR A 271 -13.34 14.26 -15.40
CA TYR A 271 -11.88 14.35 -15.47
C TYR A 271 -11.34 13.50 -16.62
N SER A 272 -11.83 12.25 -16.74
CA SER A 272 -11.45 11.36 -17.84
C SER A 272 -11.85 11.96 -19.22
N LYS A 273 -13.04 12.59 -19.32
CA LYS A 273 -13.46 13.30 -20.54
C LYS A 273 -12.55 14.50 -20.85
N THR A 274 -12.19 15.29 -19.85
CA THR A 274 -11.33 16.48 -20.07
C THR A 274 -9.92 16.10 -20.50
N GLU A 275 -9.35 15.02 -19.99
CA GLU A 275 -8.07 14.48 -20.48
C GLU A 275 -8.17 14.02 -21.95
N LEU A 276 -9.24 13.33 -22.30
CA LEU A 276 -9.47 12.93 -23.69
C LEU A 276 -9.68 14.14 -24.62
N LEU A 277 -10.37 15.18 -24.16
CA LEU A 277 -10.52 16.43 -24.91
C LEU A 277 -9.19 17.17 -25.14
N LYS A 278 -8.30 17.17 -24.16
CA LYS A 278 -6.94 17.72 -24.31
C LYS A 278 -6.14 17.02 -25.41
N THR A 279 -6.40 15.73 -25.63
CA THR A 279 -5.68 14.93 -26.64
C THR A 279 -6.35 14.95 -28.01
N ALA A 280 -7.58 15.44 -28.11
CA ALA A 280 -8.28 15.54 -29.38
C ALA A 280 -7.68 16.65 -30.26
N LEU A 281 -7.32 16.27 -31.48
CA LEU A 281 -6.90 17.20 -32.53
C LEU A 281 -8.14 17.85 -33.13
N GLU A 282 -8.48 19.07 -32.73
CA GLU A 282 -9.59 19.79 -33.32
C GLU A 282 -9.18 20.46 -34.64
N SER A 283 -9.74 19.96 -35.74
CA SER A 283 -9.81 20.72 -36.99
C SER A 283 -11.08 21.57 -37.01
N LYS A 284 -11.21 22.53 -37.92
CA LYS A 284 -12.44 23.33 -38.02
C LYS A 284 -13.74 22.50 -38.18
N ARG A 285 -13.64 21.24 -38.68
CA ARG A 285 -14.79 20.35 -38.95
C ARG A 285 -14.67 18.94 -38.38
N LEU A 286 -13.47 18.48 -38.06
CA LEU A 286 -13.18 17.14 -37.58
C LEU A 286 -12.46 17.19 -36.24
N SER A 287 -12.77 16.24 -35.36
CA SER A 287 -12.06 15.98 -34.12
C SER A 287 -11.35 14.66 -34.21
N LEU A 288 -10.09 14.62 -33.80
CA LEU A 288 -9.26 13.41 -33.74
C LEU A 288 -8.97 13.07 -32.29
N LEU A 289 -9.38 11.89 -31.88
CA LEU A 289 -9.09 11.32 -30.57
C LEU A 289 -8.01 10.25 -30.74
N THR A 290 -6.92 10.36 -30.00
CA THR A 290 -5.82 9.37 -30.03
C THR A 290 -5.64 8.70 -28.68
N GLY A 291 -5.43 7.39 -28.67
CA GLY A 291 -5.24 6.64 -27.44
C GLY A 291 -4.85 5.20 -27.68
N TRP A 292 -4.76 4.47 -26.58
CA TRP A 292 -4.47 3.04 -26.60
C TRP A 292 -5.72 2.24 -26.26
N ILE A 293 -5.93 1.12 -26.97
CA ILE A 293 -6.97 0.13 -26.65
C ILE A 293 -6.37 -1.28 -26.69
N LEU A 294 -6.70 -2.08 -25.70
CA LEU A 294 -6.27 -3.48 -25.65
C LEU A 294 -6.91 -4.29 -26.79
N LYS A 295 -6.14 -5.22 -27.33
CA LYS A 295 -6.58 -6.09 -28.44
C LYS A 295 -7.88 -6.84 -28.12
N SER A 296 -8.04 -7.30 -26.88
CA SER A 296 -9.24 -7.98 -26.39
C SER A 296 -10.48 -7.08 -26.39
N ARG A 297 -10.33 -5.74 -26.28
CA ARG A 297 -11.40 -4.74 -26.21
C ARG A 297 -11.71 -4.04 -27.52
N LYS A 298 -10.98 -4.39 -28.57
CA LYS A 298 -11.17 -3.81 -29.92
C LYS A 298 -12.59 -3.97 -30.43
N GLU A 299 -13.17 -5.17 -30.27
CA GLU A 299 -14.52 -5.45 -30.74
C GLU A 299 -15.59 -4.69 -29.92
N ASP A 300 -15.37 -4.50 -28.64
CA ASP A 300 -16.27 -3.75 -27.76
C ASP A 300 -16.30 -2.28 -28.19
N LEU A 301 -15.14 -1.66 -28.52
CA LEU A 301 -15.08 -0.30 -29.06
C LEU A 301 -15.85 -0.17 -30.38
N LEU A 302 -15.64 -1.12 -31.30
CA LEU A 302 -16.33 -1.12 -32.60
C LEU A 302 -17.86 -1.26 -32.46
N LYS A 303 -18.32 -2.05 -31.48
CA LYS A 303 -19.77 -2.19 -31.19
C LYS A 303 -20.36 -0.92 -30.62
N GLU A 304 -19.66 -0.29 -29.66
CA GLU A 304 -20.13 0.92 -28.97
C GLU A 304 -20.22 2.13 -29.90
N LEU A 305 -19.29 2.23 -30.86
CA LEU A 305 -19.24 3.33 -31.81
C LEU A 305 -20.00 3.06 -33.14
N LYS A 306 -20.61 1.90 -33.29
CA LYS A 306 -21.30 1.50 -34.54
C LYS A 306 -22.36 2.49 -35.02
N ASP A 307 -23.12 3.08 -34.09
CA ASP A 307 -24.22 4.00 -34.37
C ASP A 307 -23.77 5.48 -34.39
N THR A 308 -22.47 5.73 -34.30
CA THR A 308 -21.91 7.09 -34.33
C THR A 308 -21.07 7.29 -35.58
N PRO A 309 -21.23 8.42 -36.30
CA PRO A 309 -20.40 8.72 -37.47
C PRO A 309 -18.95 8.92 -37.07
N SER A 310 -18.19 7.85 -37.01
CA SER A 310 -16.79 7.82 -36.61
C SER A 310 -15.99 6.87 -37.50
N TYR A 311 -14.77 7.24 -37.81
CA TYR A 311 -13.81 6.39 -38.51
C TYR A 311 -12.69 6.01 -37.55
N ILE A 312 -12.41 4.71 -37.37
CA ILE A 312 -11.48 4.21 -36.38
C ILE A 312 -10.32 3.52 -37.10
N ILE A 313 -9.10 3.95 -36.77
CA ILE A 313 -7.86 3.38 -37.29
C ILE A 313 -7.13 2.73 -36.12
N PHE A 314 -6.73 1.47 -36.28
CA PHE A 314 -5.88 0.75 -35.34
C PHE A 314 -4.49 0.59 -35.93
N GLU A 315 -3.46 0.99 -35.22
CA GLU A 315 -2.07 0.89 -35.61
C GLU A 315 -1.28 0.06 -34.61
N GLU A 316 -0.42 -0.84 -35.10
CA GLU A 316 0.51 -1.59 -34.26
C GLU A 316 1.71 -0.70 -33.94
N SER A 317 2.07 -0.58 -32.67
CA SER A 317 3.26 0.15 -32.23
C SER A 317 4.41 -0.82 -31.95
N PRO A 318 5.67 -0.41 -32.13
CA PRO A 318 6.83 -1.21 -31.74
C PRO A 318 6.91 -1.50 -30.25
N GLU A 319 6.45 -0.57 -29.42
CA GLU A 319 6.43 -0.64 -27.95
C GLU A 319 5.06 -0.23 -27.41
N PRO A 320 4.04 -1.08 -27.60
CA PRO A 320 2.71 -0.80 -27.11
C PRO A 320 2.62 -1.05 -25.59
N PRO A 321 1.73 -0.36 -24.87
CA PRO A 321 1.32 -0.77 -23.54
C PRO A 321 0.73 -2.18 -23.56
N VAL A 322 0.88 -2.89 -22.46
CA VAL A 322 0.35 -4.24 -22.30
C VAL A 322 -0.43 -4.37 -20.98
N ASP A 323 -1.37 -5.29 -20.97
CA ASP A 323 -2.10 -5.67 -19.76
C ASP A 323 -2.05 -7.19 -19.59
N PHE A 324 -2.41 -7.66 -18.41
CA PHE A 324 -2.47 -9.09 -18.10
C PHE A 324 -3.65 -9.77 -18.82
N ASN A 325 -3.38 -10.92 -19.42
CA ASN A 325 -4.41 -11.74 -20.07
C ASN A 325 -4.40 -13.17 -19.53
N ASN A 326 -4.56 -13.31 -18.23
CA ASN A 326 -4.49 -14.58 -17.56
C ASN A 326 -5.84 -15.26 -17.40
N LEU A 327 -5.81 -16.60 -17.32
CA LEU A 327 -6.98 -17.39 -16.95
C LEU A 327 -7.46 -17.03 -15.52
N LYS A 328 -8.75 -17.18 -15.28
CA LYS A 328 -9.39 -16.81 -14.00
C LYS A 328 -8.66 -17.30 -12.73
N PRO A 329 -8.04 -18.50 -12.66
CA PRO A 329 -7.32 -18.96 -11.48
C PRO A 329 -6.04 -18.15 -11.19
N PHE A 330 -5.38 -17.61 -12.23
CA PHE A 330 -4.12 -16.87 -12.12
C PHE A 330 -4.33 -15.37 -11.83
N LYS A 331 -5.47 -14.79 -12.19
CA LYS A 331 -5.78 -13.37 -12.00
C LYS A 331 -5.48 -12.82 -10.60
N PRO A 332 -5.78 -13.52 -9.49
CA PRO A 332 -5.42 -13.01 -8.17
C PRO A 332 -3.91 -12.80 -7.97
N PHE A 333 -3.09 -13.61 -8.63
CA PHE A 333 -1.62 -13.58 -8.52
C PHE A 333 -0.98 -12.50 -9.40
N GLU A 334 -1.71 -11.89 -10.33
CA GLU A 334 -1.27 -10.73 -11.11
C GLU A 334 -0.79 -9.60 -10.20
N MET A 335 -1.39 -9.45 -9.02
CA MET A 335 -0.96 -8.48 -8.01
C MET A 335 0.53 -8.61 -7.64
N TYR A 336 1.09 -9.81 -7.62
CA TYR A 336 2.52 -10.01 -7.34
C TYR A 336 3.40 -9.72 -8.55
N THR A 337 2.91 -10.04 -9.75
CA THR A 337 3.62 -9.71 -11.00
C THR A 337 3.64 -8.20 -11.21
N GLU A 338 2.54 -7.52 -10.91
CA GLU A 338 2.40 -6.06 -11.00
C GLU A 338 3.41 -5.32 -10.10
N LEU A 339 3.74 -5.87 -8.91
CA LEU A 339 4.77 -5.31 -8.03
C LEU A 339 6.18 -5.30 -8.65
N VAL A 340 6.45 -6.25 -9.55
CA VAL A 340 7.73 -6.34 -10.27
C VAL A 340 7.68 -5.50 -11.56
N GLY A 341 6.52 -5.40 -12.18
CA GLY A 341 6.27 -4.67 -13.40
C GLY A 341 5.46 -5.48 -14.42
N TYR A 342 4.91 -4.78 -15.41
CA TYR A 342 4.19 -5.44 -16.51
C TYR A 342 5.17 -6.17 -17.44
N PRO A 343 4.76 -7.32 -18.02
CA PRO A 343 5.60 -8.03 -19.00
C PRO A 343 5.80 -7.18 -20.25
N SER A 344 6.95 -7.34 -20.90
CA SER A 344 7.19 -6.73 -22.21
C SER A 344 6.27 -7.33 -23.29
N PRO A 345 5.90 -6.60 -24.35
CA PRO A 345 5.09 -7.13 -25.46
C PRO A 345 5.70 -8.39 -26.10
N ARG A 346 7.01 -8.54 -26.00
CA ARG A 346 7.77 -9.68 -26.55
C ARG A 346 8.04 -10.78 -25.53
N GLU A 347 7.46 -10.70 -24.34
CA GLU A 347 7.64 -11.69 -23.27
C GLU A 347 6.32 -12.42 -23.02
N TRP A 348 6.42 -13.55 -22.32
CA TRP A 348 5.27 -14.19 -21.74
C TRP A 348 5.01 -13.60 -20.35
N ASP A 349 3.75 -13.60 -19.96
CA ASP A 349 3.37 -13.25 -18.61
C ASP A 349 3.89 -14.32 -17.62
N PRO A 350 4.73 -13.96 -16.66
CA PRO A 350 5.27 -14.91 -15.68
C PRO A 350 4.24 -15.34 -14.62
N THR A 351 3.04 -14.73 -14.58
CA THR A 351 2.03 -14.98 -13.54
C THR A 351 1.64 -16.46 -13.41
N PRO A 352 1.44 -17.27 -14.46
CA PRO A 352 1.15 -18.69 -14.31
C PRO A 352 2.28 -19.45 -13.59
N PHE A 353 3.54 -19.23 -14.00
CA PHE A 353 4.70 -19.84 -13.35
C PHE A 353 4.82 -19.41 -11.88
N LEU A 354 4.69 -18.10 -11.63
CA LEU A 354 4.69 -17.55 -10.28
C LEU A 354 3.59 -18.20 -9.42
N THR A 355 2.39 -18.38 -9.96
CA THR A 355 1.27 -19.01 -9.23
C THR A 355 1.61 -20.42 -8.81
N TYR A 356 2.14 -21.26 -9.73
CA TYR A 356 2.49 -22.65 -9.40
C TYR A 356 3.59 -22.73 -8.35
N PHE A 357 4.68 -22.01 -8.54
CA PHE A 357 5.79 -22.03 -7.59
C PHE A 357 5.43 -21.37 -6.26
N TYR A 358 4.67 -20.28 -6.28
CA TYR A 358 4.20 -19.65 -5.05
C TYR A 358 3.33 -20.59 -4.22
N ALA A 359 2.37 -21.26 -4.85
CA ALA A 359 1.52 -22.24 -4.17
C ALA A 359 2.33 -23.43 -3.63
N LEU A 360 3.31 -23.93 -4.41
CA LEU A 360 4.18 -25.04 -4.02
C LEU A 360 5.10 -24.65 -2.85
N PHE A 361 5.76 -23.49 -2.94
CA PHE A 361 6.65 -23.02 -1.88
C PHE A 361 5.88 -22.72 -0.60
N PHE A 362 4.71 -22.09 -0.71
CA PHE A 362 3.84 -21.86 0.43
C PHE A 362 3.44 -23.19 1.11
N ALA A 363 3.05 -24.17 0.31
CA ALA A 363 2.68 -25.49 0.80
C ALA A 363 3.83 -26.23 1.49
N LEU A 364 5.08 -26.02 1.04
CA LEU A 364 6.27 -26.58 1.69
C LEU A 364 6.69 -25.77 2.94
N MET A 365 6.39 -24.47 2.99
CA MET A 365 6.62 -23.64 4.17
C MET A 365 5.62 -23.93 5.30
N PHE A 366 4.39 -24.32 4.95
CA PHE A 366 3.31 -24.61 5.89
C PHE A 366 2.70 -25.98 5.60
N PRO A 367 3.47 -27.09 5.71
CA PRO A 367 2.99 -28.42 5.38
C PRO A 367 2.15 -29.00 6.53
N ASP A 368 1.10 -28.29 6.94
CA ASP A 368 0.27 -28.64 8.09
C ASP A 368 -1.21 -28.32 7.84
N ILE A 369 -2.06 -29.32 8.07
CA ILE A 369 -3.51 -29.22 7.83
C ILE A 369 -4.15 -28.22 8.78
N GLY A 370 -3.75 -28.20 10.07
CA GLY A 370 -4.33 -27.33 11.09
C GLY A 370 -4.06 -25.85 10.79
N TYR A 371 -2.81 -25.52 10.46
CA TYR A 371 -2.45 -24.15 10.06
C TYR A 371 -3.16 -23.72 8.78
N ALA A 372 -3.26 -24.61 7.79
CA ALA A 372 -3.98 -24.31 6.54
C ALA A 372 -5.46 -24.02 6.79
N ILE A 373 -6.13 -24.78 7.65
CA ILE A 373 -7.52 -24.51 8.06
C ILE A 373 -7.61 -23.18 8.84
N GLY A 374 -6.66 -22.93 9.75
CA GLY A 374 -6.56 -21.66 10.47
C GLY A 374 -6.45 -20.45 9.53
N LEU A 375 -5.63 -20.56 8.47
CA LEU A 375 -5.52 -19.53 7.44
C LEU A 375 -6.82 -19.33 6.65
N LEU A 376 -7.54 -20.40 6.32
CA LEU A 376 -8.85 -20.30 5.67
C LEU A 376 -9.86 -19.54 6.54
N ILE A 377 -9.92 -19.88 7.82
CA ILE A 377 -10.79 -19.18 8.80
C ILE A 377 -10.36 -17.71 8.96
N GLY A 378 -9.06 -17.48 9.16
CA GLY A 378 -8.48 -16.15 9.29
C GLY A 378 -8.72 -15.26 8.06
N SER A 379 -8.64 -15.82 6.86
CA SER A 379 -8.93 -15.09 5.61
C SER A 379 -10.37 -14.62 5.51
N LYS A 380 -11.30 -15.36 6.13
CA LYS A 380 -12.73 -15.00 6.15
C LYS A 380 -13.06 -13.95 7.21
N TYR A 381 -12.54 -14.11 8.44
CA TYR A 381 -12.96 -13.32 9.60
C TYR A 381 -11.95 -12.25 10.03
N VAL A 382 -10.65 -12.49 9.85
CA VAL A 382 -9.58 -11.60 10.33
C VAL A 382 -9.08 -10.66 9.23
N LEU A 383 -8.86 -11.18 8.01
CA LEU A 383 -8.33 -10.40 6.89
C LEU A 383 -9.13 -9.12 6.57
N PRO A 384 -10.49 -9.08 6.66
CA PRO A 384 -11.25 -7.86 6.40
C PRO A 384 -10.94 -6.68 7.32
N TYR A 385 -10.41 -6.93 8.52
CA TYR A 385 -9.99 -5.86 9.43
C TYR A 385 -8.70 -5.16 9.00
N PHE A 386 -7.86 -5.84 8.20
CA PHE A 386 -6.59 -5.32 7.72
C PHE A 386 -6.66 -4.75 6.29
N VAL A 387 -7.57 -5.26 5.47
CA VAL A 387 -7.68 -4.89 4.05
C VAL A 387 -9.02 -4.24 3.79
N GLN A 388 -9.01 -2.93 3.61
CA GLN A 388 -10.23 -2.13 3.42
C GLN A 388 -10.74 -2.16 1.97
N ASN A 389 -9.84 -2.29 0.97
CA ASN A 389 -10.24 -2.35 -0.42
C ASN A 389 -10.88 -3.71 -0.75
N PRO A 390 -12.17 -3.76 -1.17
CA PRO A 390 -12.90 -5.00 -1.39
C PRO A 390 -12.32 -5.82 -2.55
N GLU A 391 -11.76 -5.20 -3.57
CA GLU A 391 -11.15 -5.90 -4.70
C GLU A 391 -9.85 -6.60 -4.27
N THR A 392 -8.96 -5.88 -3.59
CA THR A 392 -7.72 -6.42 -3.02
C THR A 392 -8.03 -7.55 -2.02
N LEU A 393 -9.06 -7.37 -1.18
CA LEU A 393 -9.50 -8.38 -0.24
C LEU A 393 -9.94 -9.67 -0.95
N GLN A 394 -10.69 -9.58 -2.05
CA GLN A 394 -11.10 -10.74 -2.83
C GLN A 394 -9.91 -11.44 -3.51
N LYS A 395 -8.95 -10.67 -4.07
CA LYS A 395 -7.72 -11.22 -4.66
C LYS A 395 -6.91 -11.98 -3.61
N LEU A 396 -6.66 -11.37 -2.46
CA LEU A 396 -5.92 -12.00 -1.35
C LEU A 396 -6.62 -13.25 -0.80
N ARG A 397 -7.95 -13.23 -0.63
CA ARG A 397 -8.71 -14.43 -0.22
C ARG A 397 -8.53 -15.59 -1.18
N LYS A 398 -8.60 -15.33 -2.50
CA LYS A 398 -8.41 -16.37 -3.52
C LYS A 398 -6.99 -16.95 -3.47
N ILE A 399 -5.98 -16.09 -3.25
CA ILE A 399 -4.58 -16.53 -3.07
C ILE A 399 -4.49 -17.44 -1.84
N ILE A 400 -4.99 -16.99 -0.68
CA ILE A 400 -4.97 -17.79 0.54
C ILE A 400 -5.73 -19.11 0.36
N TYR A 401 -6.87 -19.13 -0.32
CA TYR A 401 -7.61 -20.36 -0.59
C TYR A 401 -6.80 -21.35 -1.45
N THR A 402 -6.16 -20.87 -2.51
CA THR A 402 -5.32 -21.69 -3.38
C THR A 402 -4.12 -22.27 -2.63
N THR A 403 -3.40 -21.40 -1.91
CA THR A 403 -2.20 -21.81 -1.16
C THR A 403 -2.52 -22.72 0.02
N SER A 404 -3.62 -22.45 0.74
CA SER A 404 -4.08 -23.32 1.84
C SER A 404 -4.55 -24.68 1.33
N ALA A 405 -5.20 -24.75 0.17
CA ALA A 405 -5.56 -26.02 -0.43
C ALA A 405 -4.32 -26.87 -0.75
N CYS A 406 -3.26 -26.26 -1.31
CA CYS A 406 -1.98 -26.94 -1.52
C CYS A 406 -1.31 -27.33 -0.20
N ALA A 407 -1.39 -26.49 0.83
CA ALA A 407 -0.85 -26.78 2.16
C ALA A 407 -1.58 -27.95 2.85
N ILE A 408 -2.89 -28.09 2.66
CA ILE A 408 -3.65 -29.25 3.13
C ILE A 408 -3.12 -30.54 2.46
N VAL A 409 -2.89 -30.49 1.13
CA VAL A 409 -2.35 -31.64 0.40
C VAL A 409 -0.96 -32.02 0.91
N THR A 410 -0.05 -31.05 1.05
CA THR A 410 1.30 -31.33 1.59
C THR A 410 1.25 -31.75 3.05
N GLY A 411 0.35 -31.20 3.85
CA GLY A 411 0.10 -31.62 5.23
C GLY A 411 -0.37 -33.08 5.34
N LEU A 412 -1.24 -33.52 4.43
CA LEU A 412 -1.62 -34.95 4.32
C LEU A 412 -0.44 -35.81 3.92
N LEU A 413 0.36 -35.39 2.93
CA LEU A 413 1.53 -36.15 2.46
C LEU A 413 2.67 -36.20 3.47
N SER A 414 2.76 -35.22 4.37
CA SER A 414 3.73 -35.21 5.49
C SER A 414 3.14 -35.78 6.79
N ALA A 415 1.86 -36.15 6.78
CA ALA A 415 1.10 -36.58 7.97
C ALA A 415 1.23 -35.55 9.12
N SER A 416 1.08 -34.24 8.83
CA SER A 416 1.16 -33.16 9.80
C SER A 416 -0.22 -32.51 10.01
N PHE A 417 -0.66 -32.50 11.27
CA PHE A 417 -1.87 -31.76 11.69
C PHE A 417 -1.61 -31.18 13.08
N LEU A 418 -1.49 -29.87 13.16
CA LEU A 418 -0.96 -29.18 14.34
C LEU A 418 0.35 -29.84 14.80
N GLY A 419 1.30 -29.91 13.86
CA GLY A 419 2.54 -30.65 14.03
C GLY A 419 2.31 -32.15 14.11
N SER A 420 3.03 -32.79 15.00
CA SER A 420 2.91 -34.23 15.28
C SER A 420 1.74 -34.60 16.21
N LEU A 421 1.06 -33.62 16.81
CA LEU A 421 0.07 -33.80 17.87
C LEU A 421 -1.10 -34.70 17.40
N ILE A 422 -1.67 -34.43 16.25
CA ILE A 422 -2.69 -35.26 15.60
C ILE A 422 -2.07 -36.03 14.43
N GLY A 423 -0.97 -35.52 13.87
CA GLY A 423 -0.28 -36.11 12.71
C GLY A 423 0.10 -37.55 12.88
N GLN A 424 0.48 -37.99 14.10
CA GLN A 424 0.79 -39.39 14.41
C GLN A 424 -0.38 -40.37 14.16
N TYR A 425 -1.63 -39.90 14.28
CA TYR A 425 -2.81 -40.71 13.97
C TYR A 425 -3.05 -40.79 12.46
N ILE A 426 -2.78 -39.67 11.74
CA ILE A 426 -2.86 -39.63 10.28
C ILE A 426 -1.81 -40.53 9.66
N ALA A 427 -0.57 -40.56 10.20
CA ALA A 427 0.53 -41.42 9.74
C ALA A 427 0.22 -42.90 9.80
N LYS A 428 -0.69 -43.32 10.70
CA LYS A 428 -1.16 -44.74 10.78
C LYS A 428 -2.08 -45.10 9.62
N ILE A 429 -2.79 -44.12 9.06
CA ILE A 429 -3.76 -44.31 7.97
C ILE A 429 -3.09 -44.06 6.62
N VAL A 430 -2.34 -42.98 6.51
CA VAL A 430 -1.61 -42.57 5.30
C VAL A 430 -0.12 -42.49 5.66
N PRO A 431 0.72 -43.41 5.19
CA PRO A 431 2.16 -43.34 5.46
C PRO A 431 2.74 -42.07 4.82
N PRO A 432 3.58 -41.30 5.53
CA PRO A 432 4.11 -40.07 5.04
C PRO A 432 5.04 -40.30 3.83
N ILE A 433 4.79 -39.55 2.75
CA ILE A 433 5.61 -39.54 1.54
C ILE A 433 6.62 -38.36 1.61
N LEU A 434 6.22 -37.26 2.21
CA LEU A 434 7.06 -36.08 2.47
C LEU A 434 7.68 -36.19 3.89
N PRO A 435 8.73 -35.39 4.18
CA PRO A 435 9.28 -35.33 5.53
C PRO A 435 8.19 -35.08 6.58
N SER A 436 8.09 -35.95 7.56
CA SER A 436 7.09 -35.90 8.62
C SER A 436 7.73 -35.42 9.92
N PRO A 437 7.07 -34.53 10.68
CA PRO A 437 7.60 -34.08 11.96
C PRO A 437 7.68 -35.23 12.96
N PRO A 438 8.75 -35.33 13.78
CA PRO A 438 8.89 -36.38 14.77
C PRO A 438 7.82 -36.24 15.88
N PRO A 439 7.43 -37.31 16.53
CA PRO A 439 6.38 -37.30 17.57
C PRO A 439 6.77 -36.58 18.87
N GLY A 440 7.95 -35.96 18.91
CA GLY A 440 8.41 -35.13 20.02
C GLY A 440 9.79 -34.55 19.73
N LEU A 441 10.11 -33.39 20.34
CA LEU A 441 11.42 -32.74 20.22
C LEU A 441 12.53 -33.41 21.05
N SER A 442 12.18 -34.40 21.87
CA SER A 442 13.12 -35.11 22.76
C SER A 442 14.10 -36.01 22.01
N ASP A 443 13.74 -36.48 20.83
CA ASP A 443 14.63 -37.29 19.98
C ASP A 443 15.40 -36.38 19.00
N LEU A 444 16.61 -35.99 19.40
CA LEU A 444 17.49 -35.14 18.61
C LEU A 444 17.83 -35.76 17.25
N GLN A 445 17.98 -37.07 17.18
CA GLN A 445 18.35 -37.78 15.95
C GLN A 445 17.20 -37.76 14.95
N ALA A 446 15.97 -38.01 15.41
CA ALA A 446 14.77 -37.95 14.57
C ALA A 446 14.52 -36.50 14.06
N THR A 447 14.70 -35.52 14.94
CA THR A 447 14.57 -34.08 14.59
C THR A 447 15.62 -33.66 13.55
N MET A 448 16.88 -34.04 13.72
CA MET A 448 17.94 -33.74 12.73
C MET A 448 17.67 -34.44 11.39
N SER A 449 17.22 -35.68 11.40
CA SER A 449 16.87 -36.43 10.19
C SER A 449 15.72 -35.76 9.42
N PHE A 450 14.69 -35.29 10.14
CA PHE A 450 13.57 -34.54 9.59
C PHE A 450 14.05 -33.22 8.95
N MET A 451 14.84 -32.42 9.68
CA MET A 451 15.37 -31.14 9.16
C MET A 451 16.22 -31.36 7.91
N MET A 452 17.11 -32.33 7.91
CA MET A 452 17.93 -32.67 6.75
C MET A 452 17.10 -33.11 5.54
N SER A 453 16.04 -33.86 5.77
CA SER A 453 15.12 -34.29 4.72
C SER A 453 14.33 -33.11 4.14
N ALA A 454 13.87 -32.20 5.00
CA ALA A 454 13.19 -30.96 4.59
C ALA A 454 14.13 -30.03 3.77
N ILE A 455 15.39 -29.88 4.19
CA ILE A 455 16.41 -29.11 3.45
C ILE A 455 16.65 -29.71 2.06
N LYS A 456 16.84 -31.06 1.98
CA LYS A 456 17.02 -31.75 0.70
C LYS A 456 15.83 -31.54 -0.23
N LEU A 457 14.61 -31.64 0.30
CA LEU A 457 13.39 -31.39 -0.48
C LEU A 457 13.31 -29.94 -0.97
N ALA A 458 13.57 -28.96 -0.11
CA ALA A 458 13.52 -27.54 -0.47
C ALA A 458 14.58 -27.20 -1.53
N LEU A 459 15.80 -27.68 -1.38
CA LEU A 459 16.86 -27.50 -2.37
C LEU A 459 16.51 -28.18 -3.71
N PHE A 460 15.90 -29.37 -3.68
CA PHE A 460 15.47 -30.05 -4.89
C PHE A 460 14.37 -29.29 -5.62
N VAL A 461 13.35 -28.83 -4.90
CA VAL A 461 12.26 -28.03 -5.50
C VAL A 461 12.79 -26.67 -5.98
N GLY A 462 13.69 -26.05 -5.23
CA GLY A 462 14.40 -24.84 -5.65
C GLY A 462 15.20 -25.04 -6.95
N TYR A 463 15.96 -26.12 -7.01
CA TYR A 463 16.69 -26.52 -8.20
C TYR A 463 15.77 -26.69 -9.43
N LEU A 464 14.64 -27.39 -9.26
CA LEU A 464 13.65 -27.54 -10.34
C LEU A 464 13.05 -26.21 -10.76
N SER A 465 12.80 -25.29 -9.82
CA SER A 465 12.26 -23.96 -10.13
C SER A 465 13.24 -23.13 -10.96
N ILE A 466 14.52 -23.14 -10.60
CA ILE A 466 15.59 -22.45 -11.35
C ILE A 466 15.74 -23.08 -12.75
N LEU A 467 15.77 -24.39 -12.82
CA LEU A 467 15.87 -25.10 -14.10
C LEU A 467 14.69 -24.75 -15.03
N THR A 468 13.46 -24.75 -14.51
CA THR A 468 12.27 -24.38 -15.30
C THR A 468 12.29 -22.93 -15.73
N ALA A 469 12.80 -22.01 -14.89
CA ALA A 469 12.95 -20.61 -15.24
C ALA A 469 13.92 -20.42 -16.42
N HIS A 470 15.08 -21.07 -16.41
CA HIS A 470 16.05 -21.03 -17.51
C HIS A 470 15.55 -21.72 -18.78
N ILE A 471 14.80 -22.83 -18.65
CA ILE A 471 14.13 -23.46 -19.81
C ILE A 471 13.11 -22.48 -20.42
N ALA A 472 12.30 -21.79 -19.60
CA ALA A 472 11.37 -20.80 -20.08
C ALA A 472 12.10 -19.62 -20.76
N ALA A 473 13.24 -19.17 -20.20
CA ALA A 473 14.09 -18.15 -20.80
C ALA A 473 14.67 -18.59 -22.16
N LEU A 474 15.14 -19.83 -22.29
CA LEU A 474 15.58 -20.41 -23.55
C LEU A 474 14.48 -20.42 -24.61
N ILE A 475 13.28 -20.90 -24.24
CA ILE A 475 12.12 -20.95 -25.14
C ILE A 475 11.72 -19.53 -25.56
N ARG A 476 11.72 -18.57 -24.63
CA ARG A 476 11.45 -17.15 -24.92
C ARG A 476 12.46 -16.58 -25.93
N ALA A 477 13.75 -16.74 -25.66
CA ALA A 477 14.82 -16.25 -26.53
C ALA A 477 14.74 -16.85 -27.95
N SER A 478 14.43 -18.14 -28.04
CA SER A 478 14.36 -18.86 -29.31
C SER A 478 13.09 -18.55 -30.11
N ILE A 479 11.92 -18.52 -29.48
CA ILE A 479 10.62 -18.45 -30.17
C ILE A 479 10.12 -17.00 -30.30
N LYS A 480 10.23 -16.19 -29.22
CA LYS A 480 9.67 -14.83 -29.22
C LYS A 480 10.66 -13.76 -29.67
N MET A 481 11.90 -13.87 -29.21
CA MET A 481 12.92 -12.85 -29.49
C MET A 481 13.74 -13.18 -30.76
N HIS A 482 13.74 -14.44 -31.19
CA HIS A 482 14.57 -14.94 -32.31
C HIS A 482 16.05 -14.58 -32.12
N ASP A 483 16.52 -14.51 -30.86
CA ASP A 483 17.90 -14.20 -30.52
C ASP A 483 18.70 -15.48 -30.29
N ILE A 484 19.51 -15.83 -31.29
CA ILE A 484 20.33 -17.04 -31.27
C ILE A 484 21.39 -16.98 -30.15
N TRP A 485 21.99 -15.79 -29.91
CA TRP A 485 23.07 -15.67 -28.93
C TRP A 485 22.57 -15.84 -27.51
N THR A 486 21.45 -15.21 -27.16
CA THR A 486 20.79 -15.41 -25.86
C THR A 486 20.28 -16.85 -25.70
N SER A 487 19.78 -17.48 -26.79
CA SER A 487 19.34 -18.87 -26.74
C SER A 487 20.51 -19.84 -26.46
N LEU A 488 21.65 -19.66 -27.08
CA LEU A 488 22.84 -20.45 -26.83
C LEU A 488 23.42 -20.24 -25.43
N LEU A 489 23.36 -19.01 -24.93
CA LEU A 489 23.77 -18.66 -23.59
C LEU A 489 22.93 -19.40 -22.55
N GLU A 490 21.60 -19.36 -22.66
CA GLU A 490 20.68 -20.07 -21.76
C GLU A 490 20.87 -21.59 -21.86
N LEU A 491 21.12 -22.14 -23.05
CA LEU A 491 21.41 -23.56 -23.23
C LEU A 491 22.67 -23.98 -22.47
N CYS A 492 23.75 -23.21 -22.54
CA CYS A 492 24.98 -23.48 -21.81
C CYS A 492 24.73 -23.46 -20.28
N LEU A 493 23.94 -22.50 -19.81
CA LEU A 493 23.60 -22.39 -18.39
C LEU A 493 22.75 -23.56 -17.92
N ILE A 494 21.75 -23.98 -18.71
CA ILE A 494 20.93 -25.17 -18.42
C ILE A 494 21.79 -26.42 -18.33
N LEU A 495 22.75 -26.60 -19.25
CA LEU A 495 23.68 -27.73 -19.19
C LEU A 495 24.52 -27.70 -17.90
N MET A 496 25.03 -26.54 -17.51
CA MET A 496 25.76 -26.38 -16.24
C MET A 496 24.88 -26.62 -15.02
N ILE A 497 23.61 -26.20 -15.04
CA ILE A 497 22.66 -26.47 -13.97
C ILE A 497 22.38 -27.97 -13.85
N ILE A 498 22.12 -28.68 -14.95
CA ILE A 498 21.80 -30.11 -14.94
C ILE A 498 23.00 -30.96 -14.51
N LEU A 499 24.18 -30.65 -15.04
CA LEU A 499 25.40 -31.43 -14.78
C LEU A 499 26.20 -30.96 -13.56
N GLY A 500 25.85 -29.80 -12.97
CA GLY A 500 26.50 -29.25 -11.78
C GLY A 500 26.44 -30.19 -10.56
N PRO A 501 25.27 -30.67 -10.16
CA PRO A 501 25.16 -31.59 -9.03
C PRO A 501 26.00 -32.89 -9.16
N PRO A 502 25.97 -33.66 -10.26
CA PRO A 502 26.86 -34.80 -10.44
C PRO A 502 28.35 -34.43 -10.51
N PHE A 503 28.70 -33.30 -11.11
CA PHE A 503 30.08 -32.78 -11.14
C PHE A 503 30.61 -32.52 -9.72
N ILE A 504 29.82 -31.78 -8.89
CA ILE A 504 30.19 -31.48 -7.52
C ILE A 504 30.29 -32.75 -6.68
N THR A 505 29.35 -33.71 -6.84
CA THR A 505 29.39 -35.00 -6.18
C THR A 505 30.65 -35.76 -6.50
N TYR A 506 31.06 -35.79 -7.77
CA TYR A 506 32.29 -36.45 -8.20
C TYR A 506 33.54 -35.75 -7.65
N ARG A 507 33.63 -34.43 -7.82
CA ARG A 507 34.84 -33.67 -7.44
C ARG A 507 35.08 -33.62 -5.94
N PHE A 508 34.00 -33.61 -5.14
CA PHE A 508 34.03 -33.51 -3.70
C PHE A 508 33.63 -34.84 -3.00
N SER A 509 33.74 -35.95 -3.72
CA SER A 509 33.42 -37.29 -3.15
C SER A 509 34.26 -37.65 -1.90
N SER A 510 35.50 -37.13 -1.81
CA SER A 510 36.36 -37.28 -0.65
C SER A 510 35.81 -36.62 0.64
N ILE A 511 34.93 -35.63 0.52
CA ILE A 511 34.30 -34.94 1.64
C ILE A 511 32.92 -35.53 1.96
N GLY A 512 32.49 -36.59 1.22
CA GLY A 512 31.20 -37.22 1.41
C GLY A 512 30.00 -36.45 0.86
N MET A 513 30.22 -35.38 0.04
CA MET A 513 29.14 -34.64 -0.62
C MET A 513 28.48 -35.48 -1.70
N ASN A 514 27.22 -35.82 -1.54
CA ASN A 514 26.41 -36.48 -2.57
C ASN A 514 25.13 -35.67 -2.80
N ILE A 515 25.17 -34.85 -3.85
CA ILE A 515 24.06 -33.97 -4.27
C ILE A 515 23.52 -34.35 -5.66
N ASP A 516 23.99 -35.48 -6.25
CA ASP A 516 23.49 -35.99 -7.52
C ASP A 516 22.12 -36.68 -7.35
N VAL A 517 21.07 -35.85 -7.28
CA VAL A 517 19.69 -36.30 -7.05
C VAL A 517 19.18 -37.21 -8.16
N PHE A 518 19.54 -36.95 -9.41
CA PHE A 518 19.11 -37.72 -10.57
C PHE A 518 20.01 -38.94 -10.85
N LYS A 519 21.04 -39.16 -10.04
CA LYS A 519 22.03 -40.20 -10.20
C LYS A 519 22.68 -40.24 -11.61
N LEU A 520 22.79 -39.03 -12.24
CA LEU A 520 23.37 -38.90 -13.57
C LEU A 520 24.83 -39.31 -13.62
N GLY A 521 25.56 -39.13 -12.52
CA GLY A 521 26.94 -39.61 -12.39
C GLY A 521 27.09 -41.13 -12.46
N LYS A 522 26.01 -41.93 -12.31
CA LYS A 522 26.00 -43.37 -12.55
C LYS A 522 25.81 -43.73 -14.04
N ILE A 523 25.19 -42.81 -14.79
CA ILE A 523 24.85 -43.02 -16.20
C ILE A 523 25.95 -42.46 -17.11
N ILE A 524 26.47 -41.28 -16.78
CA ILE A 524 27.46 -40.54 -17.57
C ILE A 524 28.81 -40.63 -16.87
N PRO A 525 29.88 -41.08 -17.55
CA PRO A 525 31.24 -41.10 -17.02
C PRO A 525 31.69 -39.71 -16.55
N ALA A 526 32.38 -39.67 -15.41
CA ALA A 526 32.83 -38.44 -14.78
C ALA A 526 33.64 -37.50 -15.71
N ASN A 527 34.53 -38.08 -16.52
CA ASN A 527 35.34 -37.34 -17.48
C ASN A 527 34.48 -36.63 -18.54
N ILE A 528 33.39 -37.24 -18.98
CA ILE A 528 32.45 -36.65 -19.94
C ILE A 528 31.71 -35.44 -19.29
N ILE A 529 31.27 -35.59 -18.04
CA ILE A 529 30.64 -34.51 -17.28
C ILE A 529 31.59 -33.31 -17.14
N GLU A 530 32.86 -33.58 -16.78
CA GLU A 530 33.88 -32.53 -16.69
C GLU A 530 34.08 -31.79 -18.00
N TYR A 531 34.25 -32.52 -19.13
CA TYR A 531 34.42 -31.89 -20.43
C TYR A 531 33.21 -31.06 -20.84
N ILE A 532 31.98 -31.55 -20.61
CA ILE A 532 30.78 -30.78 -20.96
C ILE A 532 30.68 -29.52 -20.12
N ILE A 533 30.96 -29.56 -18.83
CA ILE A 533 30.89 -28.39 -17.94
C ILE A 533 31.95 -27.36 -18.33
N TYR A 534 33.19 -27.76 -18.52
CA TYR A 534 34.25 -26.80 -18.92
C TYR A 534 34.01 -26.22 -20.29
N SER A 535 33.57 -27.02 -21.28
CA SER A 535 33.22 -26.50 -22.61
C SER A 535 32.01 -25.56 -22.54
N SER A 536 30.95 -25.92 -21.75
CA SER A 536 29.79 -25.05 -21.58
C SER A 536 30.17 -23.73 -20.92
N LEU A 537 31.08 -23.75 -19.94
CA LEU A 537 31.56 -22.54 -19.27
C LEU A 537 32.31 -21.63 -20.24
N ILE A 538 33.22 -22.17 -21.05
CA ILE A 538 33.96 -21.38 -22.03
C ILE A 538 32.98 -20.76 -23.05
N LEU A 539 32.08 -21.57 -23.60
CA LEU A 539 31.05 -21.11 -24.55
C LEU A 539 30.14 -20.07 -23.92
N TYR A 540 29.74 -20.26 -22.65
CA TYR A 540 28.94 -19.30 -21.92
C TYR A 540 29.61 -17.92 -21.86
N ILE A 541 30.89 -17.87 -21.52
CA ILE A 541 31.66 -16.61 -21.48
C ILE A 541 31.69 -15.94 -22.85
N VAL A 542 31.95 -16.73 -23.92
CA VAL A 542 31.98 -16.21 -25.31
C VAL A 542 30.61 -15.64 -25.70
N PHE A 543 29.52 -16.36 -25.42
CA PHE A 543 28.16 -15.89 -25.73
C PHE A 543 27.76 -14.70 -24.88
N LYS A 544 28.18 -14.66 -23.60
CA LYS A 544 27.91 -13.53 -22.71
C LYS A 544 28.60 -12.24 -23.23
N ILE A 545 29.82 -12.36 -23.74
CA ILE A 545 30.50 -11.22 -24.35
C ILE A 545 29.75 -10.75 -25.62
N LYS A 546 29.21 -11.68 -26.42
CA LYS A 546 28.40 -11.33 -27.60
C LYS A 546 27.10 -10.62 -27.28
N VAL A 547 26.42 -11.04 -26.20
CA VAL A 547 25.14 -10.47 -25.75
C VAL A 547 25.34 -9.15 -25.00
N SER A 548 26.31 -9.08 -24.07
CA SER A 548 26.51 -7.95 -23.16
C SER A 548 27.76 -7.10 -23.47
N GLY A 549 28.43 -7.34 -24.58
CA GLY A 549 29.66 -6.64 -24.92
C GLY A 549 30.82 -6.97 -23.98
N GLY A 550 31.83 -6.10 -23.91
CA GLY A 550 33.02 -6.29 -23.07
C GLY A 550 32.72 -6.49 -21.56
N MET A 551 31.63 -5.92 -21.07
CA MET A 551 31.15 -6.12 -19.67
C MET A 551 30.76 -7.59 -19.41
N GLY A 552 30.34 -8.34 -20.44
CA GLY A 552 30.02 -9.75 -20.31
C GLY A 552 31.20 -10.61 -19.82
N ALA A 553 32.45 -10.20 -20.13
CA ALA A 553 33.65 -10.87 -19.64
C ALA A 553 33.84 -10.79 -18.12
N LEU A 554 33.20 -9.83 -17.43
CA LEU A 554 33.28 -9.66 -16.00
C LEU A 554 32.07 -10.26 -15.29
N PHE A 555 30.86 -10.13 -15.87
CA PHE A 555 29.61 -10.48 -15.19
C PHE A 555 29.25 -11.97 -15.22
N TRP A 556 29.87 -12.80 -16.05
CA TRP A 556 29.57 -14.24 -16.12
C TRP A 556 29.74 -14.95 -14.76
N ILE A 557 30.71 -14.52 -13.94
CA ILE A 557 30.94 -15.09 -12.60
C ILE A 557 29.73 -14.83 -11.69
N PHE A 558 29.18 -13.61 -11.75
CA PHE A 558 28.02 -13.24 -10.95
C PHE A 558 26.76 -14.03 -11.34
N ASP A 559 26.59 -14.33 -12.63
CA ASP A 559 25.46 -15.16 -13.09
C ASP A 559 25.54 -16.57 -12.50
N ILE A 560 26.71 -17.21 -12.54
CA ILE A 560 26.89 -18.57 -12.00
C ILE A 560 26.75 -18.58 -10.47
N ILE A 561 27.38 -17.61 -9.78
CA ILE A 561 27.24 -17.47 -8.33
C ILE A 561 25.79 -17.17 -7.97
N GLY A 562 25.09 -16.36 -8.79
CA GLY A 562 23.67 -16.05 -8.62
C GLY A 562 22.81 -17.31 -8.63
N VAL A 563 22.96 -18.20 -9.60
CA VAL A 563 22.23 -19.48 -9.67
C VAL A 563 22.48 -20.35 -8.43
N LEU A 564 23.70 -20.39 -7.92
CA LEU A 564 24.02 -21.12 -6.70
C LEU A 564 23.41 -20.47 -5.46
N ALA A 565 23.52 -19.13 -5.36
CA ALA A 565 22.98 -18.36 -4.25
C ALA A 565 21.44 -18.44 -4.20
N ASP A 566 20.79 -18.38 -5.37
CA ASP A 566 19.35 -18.52 -5.48
C ASP A 566 18.90 -19.91 -5.00
N ASN A 567 19.60 -20.98 -5.42
CA ASN A 567 19.28 -22.32 -4.94
C ASN A 567 19.47 -22.44 -3.42
N MET A 568 20.56 -21.92 -2.87
CA MET A 568 20.78 -21.92 -1.42
C MET A 568 19.75 -21.10 -0.66
N SER A 569 19.18 -20.07 -1.25
CA SER A 569 18.10 -19.27 -0.66
C SER A 569 16.86 -20.11 -0.33
N PHE A 570 16.60 -21.22 -1.04
CA PHE A 570 15.47 -22.11 -0.78
C PHE A 570 15.60 -22.88 0.53
N VAL A 571 16.77 -22.97 1.15
CA VAL A 571 16.94 -23.51 2.51
C VAL A 571 16.04 -22.79 3.53
N ARG A 572 15.73 -21.53 3.30
CA ARG A 572 14.77 -20.77 4.11
C ARG A 572 13.38 -21.42 4.16
N ILE A 573 12.93 -22.00 3.05
CA ILE A 573 11.65 -22.72 2.97
C ILE A 573 11.65 -23.90 3.94
N ALA A 574 12.74 -24.67 3.94
CA ALA A 574 12.90 -25.79 4.87
C ALA A 574 12.95 -25.32 6.33
N GLY A 575 13.66 -24.21 6.60
CA GLY A 575 13.75 -23.64 7.95
C GLY A 575 12.40 -23.22 8.51
N ILE A 576 11.60 -22.51 7.71
CA ILE A 576 10.24 -22.10 8.08
C ILE A 576 9.33 -23.32 8.21
N GLY A 577 9.37 -24.25 7.24
CA GLY A 577 8.57 -25.47 7.24
C GLY A 577 8.88 -26.38 8.43
N ALA A 578 10.14 -26.56 8.79
CA ALA A 578 10.53 -27.28 9.99
C ALA A 578 10.08 -26.56 11.27
N GLY A 579 10.24 -25.23 11.33
CA GLY A 579 9.78 -24.43 12.46
C GLY A 579 8.27 -24.54 12.69
N THR A 580 7.47 -24.42 11.64
CA THR A 580 6.00 -24.55 11.73
C THR A 580 5.55 -25.96 12.09
N ALA A 581 6.26 -26.98 11.64
CA ALA A 581 5.93 -28.37 11.96
C ALA A 581 6.33 -28.78 13.40
N MET A 582 7.24 -28.00 14.04
CA MET A 582 7.70 -28.24 15.42
C MET A 582 6.93 -27.41 16.45
N LEU A 583 6.26 -26.32 16.05
CA LEU A 583 5.37 -25.52 16.89
C LEU A 583 4.03 -26.24 17.11
#